data_28fe09a2a9696e76144a564036ee0f1c
#
_entry.id   28fe09a2a9696e76144a564036ee0f1c
#
_cell.length_a   1.000
_cell.length_b   1.000
_cell.length_c   1.000
_cell.angle_alpha   90.00
_cell.angle_beta   90.00
_cell.angle_gamma   90.00
#
_symmetry.space_group_name_H-M   'P 1'
#
loop_
_entity.id
_entity.type
_entity.pdbx_description
1 polymer ?
#
loop_
_entity_poly.entity_id
_entity_poly.type
_entity_poly.pdbx_seq_one_letter_code
_entity_poly.pdbx_strand_id
1 'polypeptide(L)'
;MHCSTAIRIFATIVLLPRATLSFAPQTIGRLTPTTLSPSFISITQTTTRLRDASSNTVEIPTEWQGVVLSKLKQIQDPDLNVDIVTAGFCQNLQYDPANAKLSMDLELTTPACPVKDQFQRDCEQLLLELPWIQQVEVTLTAQAQGTSSTSLAGLAQVGAIVAVSSCKGGVGKSTTAVNLAFSLQQLGATVGILDTDLYGPSLPTMVTPDDDIVRFVGRQIAPLQRNGVRLLSFGHIHDQAAVMRGAMVTQLLEQFLDVCQWGKLDYLILDMPPGTGDIPLTLTQKLNLTAAVIVTTPTELSFQDVKKGIEMFDTVQVPCIAVVENMAHYELPESMKETVAKAVKQSSHVTNAEQVTQEVWKALQNTPLPIFGAGHRSTLQQMYGIEQHFKVPLMDQVAYEGDHGTPFVLQQPDSSAARVYRSLAQAVVQEVAKVKYTHPNQRLFLEYNRDEHVVALKQGTSPQDEEISTLSPATIRRACRCAACVEELTGRQILLPSMVSENIAPLRMQSVGNYAWSIDWSDGHRSLYPEKSLRALASQKPKSTTKDSSSTTLASVVRERVQEPV
;
A
#
# COMPACT_ATOMS: atom_id res chain seq x y z
N MET A 1 -15.17 -30.42 -25.30
CA MET A 1 -16.38 -29.94 -26.00
C MET A 1 -17.16 -28.85 -25.25
N HIS A 2 -17.00 -28.68 -23.95
CA HIS A 2 -17.68 -27.61 -23.20
C HIS A 2 -17.01 -26.23 -23.26
N CYS A 3 -15.72 -26.16 -23.58
CA CYS A 3 -14.98 -24.89 -23.69
C CYS A 3 -15.43 -24.02 -24.88
N SER A 4 -15.82 -24.64 -25.99
CA SER A 4 -16.24 -23.93 -27.23
C SER A 4 -17.54 -23.12 -27.07
N THR A 5 -18.42 -23.50 -26.15
CA THR A 5 -19.71 -22.83 -25.93
C THR A 5 -19.55 -21.57 -25.06
N ALA A 6 -18.67 -21.64 -24.06
CA ALA A 6 -18.36 -20.49 -23.19
C ALA A 6 -17.67 -19.35 -23.99
N ILE A 7 -16.76 -19.70 -24.90
CA ILE A 7 -16.07 -18.75 -25.78
C ILE A 7 -17.06 -18.04 -26.73
N ARG A 8 -18.05 -18.76 -27.26
CA ARG A 8 -19.07 -18.16 -28.12
C ARG A 8 -19.98 -17.18 -27.36
N ILE A 9 -20.32 -17.47 -26.10
CA ILE A 9 -21.12 -16.59 -25.27
C ILE A 9 -20.35 -15.31 -24.94
N PHE A 10 -19.06 -15.43 -24.63
CA PHE A 10 -18.21 -14.27 -24.31
C PHE A 10 -17.99 -13.37 -25.54
N ALA A 11 -17.71 -13.94 -26.71
CA ALA A 11 -17.60 -13.19 -27.96
C ALA A 11 -18.89 -12.47 -28.35
N THR A 12 -20.04 -13.06 -28.02
CA THR A 12 -21.36 -12.45 -28.30
C THR A 12 -21.69 -11.31 -27.32
N ILE A 13 -21.25 -11.41 -26.08
CA ILE A 13 -21.48 -10.35 -25.07
C ILE A 13 -20.56 -9.15 -25.29
N VAL A 14 -19.31 -9.39 -25.71
CA VAL A 14 -18.28 -8.35 -25.85
C VAL A 14 -18.39 -7.56 -27.16
N LEU A 15 -19.01 -8.14 -28.21
CA LEU A 15 -19.02 -7.56 -29.57
C LEU A 15 -20.34 -6.92 -30.00
N LEU A 16 -21.38 -6.88 -29.15
CA LEU A 16 -22.63 -6.21 -29.52
C LEU A 16 -22.58 -4.71 -29.21
N PRO A 17 -22.82 -3.83 -30.21
CA PRO A 17 -23.03 -2.41 -29.96
C PRO A 17 -24.33 -2.22 -29.19
N ARG A 18 -24.36 -1.23 -28.27
CA ARG A 18 -25.57 -0.78 -27.56
C ARG A 18 -26.64 -0.35 -28.57
N ALA A 19 -27.52 -1.27 -28.96
CA ALA A 19 -28.75 -0.93 -29.66
C ALA A 19 -29.83 -0.68 -28.59
N THR A 20 -30.32 0.53 -28.56
CA THR A 20 -31.49 0.94 -27.78
C THR A 20 -32.74 0.20 -28.31
N LEU A 21 -33.18 -0.82 -27.61
CA LEU A 21 -34.47 -1.46 -27.86
C LEU A 21 -35.52 -0.87 -26.94
N SER A 22 -36.37 -0.02 -27.53
CA SER A 22 -37.65 0.43 -26.99
C SER A 22 -38.64 -0.75 -27.02
N PHE A 23 -39.11 -1.19 -25.86
CA PHE A 23 -40.19 -2.15 -25.75
C PHE A 23 -41.49 -1.43 -25.37
N ALA A 24 -42.47 -1.49 -26.28
CA ALA A 24 -43.87 -1.18 -26.01
C ALA A 24 -44.56 -2.38 -25.33
N PRO A 25 -45.50 -2.18 -24.41
CA PRO A 25 -46.15 -3.27 -23.71
C PRO A 25 -47.28 -3.90 -24.55
N GLN A 26 -47.19 -5.21 -24.77
CA GLN A 26 -48.36 -5.99 -25.22
C GLN A 26 -48.97 -6.75 -24.03
N THR A 27 -50.23 -6.47 -23.81
CA THR A 27 -51.18 -7.13 -22.93
C THR A 27 -51.50 -8.54 -23.41
N ILE A 28 -51.33 -9.57 -22.59
CA ILE A 28 -51.98 -10.87 -22.77
C ILE A 28 -52.44 -11.44 -21.41
N GLY A 29 -53.67 -11.68 -21.36
CA GLY A 29 -54.60 -12.60 -20.77
C GLY A 29 -54.27 -13.39 -19.49
N ARG A 30 -55.19 -13.27 -18.53
CA ARG A 30 -55.33 -14.12 -17.34
C ARG A 30 -55.54 -15.58 -17.72
N LEU A 31 -54.81 -16.48 -17.04
CA LEU A 31 -55.24 -17.85 -16.78
C LEU A 31 -54.96 -18.19 -15.31
N THR A 32 -55.94 -18.79 -14.68
CA THR A 32 -56.06 -19.14 -13.26
C THR A 32 -55.25 -20.38 -12.86
N PRO A 33 -55.01 -20.59 -11.56
CA PRO A 33 -53.97 -21.49 -11.07
C PRO A 33 -54.47 -22.92 -10.85
N THR A 34 -53.61 -23.90 -11.13
CA THR A 34 -53.80 -25.26 -10.64
C THR A 34 -52.58 -25.63 -9.76
N THR A 35 -52.91 -26.00 -8.56
CA THR A 35 -52.05 -26.47 -7.46
C THR A 35 -51.28 -27.74 -7.81
N LEU A 36 -49.98 -27.75 -7.55
CA LEU A 36 -49.24 -28.93 -7.12
C LEU A 36 -47.93 -28.49 -6.47
N SER A 37 -47.75 -28.80 -5.19
CA SER A 37 -46.51 -28.68 -4.43
C SER A 37 -45.50 -29.75 -4.84
N PRO A 38 -44.24 -29.42 -4.83
CA PRO A 38 -43.29 -30.24 -4.06
C PRO A 38 -42.40 -29.39 -3.15
N SER A 39 -42.30 -29.84 -1.95
CA SER A 39 -41.39 -29.44 -0.88
C SER A 39 -39.92 -29.47 -1.33
N PHE A 40 -39.33 -28.29 -1.52
CA PHE A 40 -37.90 -28.14 -1.51
C PHE A 40 -37.43 -27.62 -0.15
N ILE A 41 -36.72 -28.46 0.57
CA ILE A 41 -36.01 -28.10 1.79
C ILE A 41 -34.90 -27.14 1.39
N SER A 42 -35.10 -25.85 1.65
CA SER A 42 -34.06 -24.83 1.59
C SER A 42 -33.29 -24.87 2.90
N ILE A 43 -32.07 -25.43 2.87
CA ILE A 43 -31.13 -25.29 3.98
C ILE A 43 -30.47 -23.92 3.83
N THR A 44 -31.15 -22.92 4.36
CA THR A 44 -30.55 -21.63 4.67
C THR A 44 -29.79 -21.82 5.98
N GLN A 45 -28.48 -21.99 5.92
CA GLN A 45 -27.64 -21.83 7.12
C GLN A 45 -27.57 -20.34 7.43
N THR A 46 -28.62 -19.81 8.02
CA THR A 46 -28.54 -18.60 8.81
C THR A 46 -27.95 -19.01 10.15
N THR A 47 -26.64 -18.82 10.32
CA THR A 47 -26.03 -18.80 11.64
C THR A 47 -26.53 -17.55 12.37
N THR A 48 -27.79 -17.58 12.76
CA THR A 48 -28.28 -16.75 13.84
C THR A 48 -27.67 -17.33 15.10
N ARG A 49 -26.59 -16.72 15.61
CA ARG A 49 -26.19 -16.91 16.98
C ARG A 49 -27.42 -16.57 17.81
N LEU A 50 -28.00 -17.60 18.42
CA LEU A 50 -28.96 -17.43 19.49
C LEU A 50 -28.28 -16.55 20.55
N ARG A 51 -28.69 -15.29 20.64
CA ARG A 51 -28.40 -14.49 21.82
C ARG A 51 -29.11 -15.21 22.96
N ASP A 52 -28.35 -15.72 23.90
CA ASP A 52 -28.87 -16.16 25.18
C ASP A 52 -29.64 -14.99 25.80
N ALA A 53 -30.95 -15.14 25.88
CA ALA A 53 -31.87 -14.14 26.43
C ALA A 53 -31.82 -14.20 27.96
N SER A 54 -30.67 -13.85 28.56
CA SER A 54 -30.57 -13.64 30.01
C SER A 54 -29.36 -12.78 30.42
N SER A 55 -28.77 -11.96 29.55
CA SER A 55 -27.81 -10.95 30.00
C SER A 55 -28.55 -9.62 30.23
N ASN A 56 -28.66 -9.20 31.51
CA ASN A 56 -29.07 -7.86 31.92
C ASN A 56 -27.97 -6.84 31.55
N THR A 57 -27.50 -6.82 30.32
CA THR A 57 -26.53 -5.81 29.86
C THR A 57 -27.26 -4.49 29.71
N VAL A 58 -26.83 -3.49 30.46
CA VAL A 58 -27.36 -2.13 30.44
C VAL A 58 -26.32 -1.23 29.77
N GLU A 59 -26.77 -0.25 29.01
CA GLU A 59 -25.88 0.83 28.57
C GLU A 59 -25.18 1.44 29.80
N ILE A 60 -23.87 1.66 29.68
CA ILE A 60 -23.07 2.20 30.77
C ILE A 60 -23.60 3.59 31.17
N PRO A 61 -23.77 3.89 32.48
CA PRO A 61 -24.10 5.24 32.94
C PRO A 61 -23.09 6.27 32.36
N THR A 62 -23.59 7.43 31.95
CA THR A 62 -22.79 8.45 31.25
C THR A 62 -21.54 8.86 32.03
N GLU A 63 -21.62 8.88 33.36
CA GLU A 63 -20.48 9.17 34.25
C GLU A 63 -19.37 8.11 34.13
N TRP A 64 -19.72 6.85 34.06
CA TRP A 64 -18.76 5.74 33.92
C TRP A 64 -18.22 5.61 32.50
N GLN A 65 -19.04 5.91 31.49
CA GLN A 65 -18.60 5.98 30.11
C GLN A 65 -17.46 6.98 29.91
N GLY A 66 -17.57 8.17 30.56
CA GLY A 66 -16.50 9.18 30.54
C GLY A 66 -15.19 8.67 31.14
N VAL A 67 -15.25 7.89 32.23
CA VAL A 67 -14.07 7.32 32.91
C VAL A 67 -13.43 6.23 31.99
N VAL A 68 -14.24 5.33 31.42
CA VAL A 68 -13.78 4.28 30.51
C VAL A 68 -13.09 4.89 29.29
N LEU A 69 -13.74 5.84 28.63
CA LEU A 69 -13.17 6.50 27.44
C LEU A 69 -11.90 7.29 27.78
N SER A 70 -11.84 7.93 28.94
CA SER A 70 -10.63 8.64 29.40
C SER A 70 -9.45 7.68 29.61
N LYS A 71 -9.69 6.47 30.11
CA LYS A 71 -8.66 5.44 30.25
C LYS A 71 -8.20 4.93 28.87
N LEU A 72 -9.13 4.65 27.97
CA LEU A 72 -8.83 4.15 26.62
C LEU A 72 -8.08 5.16 25.74
N LYS A 73 -8.22 6.48 26.00
CA LYS A 73 -7.40 7.52 25.35
C LYS A 73 -5.90 7.40 25.56
N GLN A 74 -5.46 6.61 26.54
CA GLN A 74 -4.04 6.35 26.77
C GLN A 74 -3.43 5.44 25.69
N ILE A 75 -4.26 4.67 24.98
CA ILE A 75 -3.82 3.80 23.90
C ILE A 75 -3.76 4.64 22.61
N GLN A 76 -2.55 4.77 22.09
CA GLN A 76 -2.30 5.51 20.83
C GLN A 76 -2.19 4.52 19.68
N ASP A 77 -2.84 4.83 18.58
CA ASP A 77 -2.60 4.14 17.32
C ASP A 77 -1.29 4.66 16.71
N PRO A 78 -0.25 3.80 16.57
CA PRO A 78 1.05 4.22 16.07
C PRO A 78 1.00 4.64 14.60
N ASP A 79 0.00 4.18 13.84
CA ASP A 79 -0.14 4.44 12.41
C ASP A 79 -0.86 5.77 12.15
N LEU A 80 -1.89 6.07 12.94
CA LEU A 80 -2.69 7.28 12.80
C LEU A 80 -2.22 8.43 13.70
N ASN A 81 -1.35 8.17 14.71
CA ASN A 81 -0.91 9.11 15.73
C ASN A 81 -2.08 9.79 16.50
N VAL A 82 -3.16 9.04 16.71
CA VAL A 82 -4.34 9.45 17.50
C VAL A 82 -4.67 8.36 18.49
N ASP A 83 -5.34 8.70 19.58
CA ASP A 83 -5.85 7.69 20.51
C ASP A 83 -7.05 6.93 19.91
N ILE A 84 -7.25 5.68 20.34
CA ILE A 84 -8.28 4.78 19.80
C ILE A 84 -9.72 5.29 20.01
N VAL A 85 -9.94 6.19 20.97
CA VAL A 85 -11.25 6.80 21.22
C VAL A 85 -11.50 7.90 20.20
N THR A 86 -10.52 8.80 20.00
CA THR A 86 -10.60 9.88 18.99
C THR A 86 -10.63 9.29 17.57
N ALA A 87 -9.96 8.15 17.34
CA ALA A 87 -10.04 7.41 16.09
C ALA A 87 -11.41 6.75 15.85
N GLY A 88 -12.29 6.72 16.87
CA GLY A 88 -13.61 6.12 16.75
C GLY A 88 -13.61 4.59 16.80
N PHE A 89 -12.55 3.95 17.29
CA PHE A 89 -12.44 2.49 17.33
C PHE A 89 -13.29 1.87 18.45
N CYS A 90 -13.62 2.61 19.50
CA CYS A 90 -14.38 2.11 20.65
C CYS A 90 -15.88 2.20 20.38
N GLN A 91 -16.54 1.06 20.18
CA GLN A 91 -17.97 0.95 19.88
C GLN A 91 -18.67 0.02 20.89
N ASN A 92 -19.99 0.13 20.96
CA ASN A 92 -20.89 -0.80 21.67
C ASN A 92 -20.47 -1.10 23.13
N LEU A 93 -20.10 -0.07 23.91
CA LEU A 93 -19.75 -0.20 25.32
C LEU A 93 -20.98 -0.67 26.11
N GLN A 94 -20.89 -1.84 26.77
CA GLN A 94 -21.95 -2.43 27.59
C GLN A 94 -21.39 -2.88 28.94
N TYR A 95 -22.17 -2.76 30.00
CA TYR A 95 -21.78 -3.19 31.32
C TYR A 95 -22.84 -4.14 31.90
N ASP A 96 -22.38 -5.26 32.45
CA ASP A 96 -23.21 -6.19 33.20
C ASP A 96 -22.91 -6.03 34.70
N PRO A 97 -23.80 -5.41 35.46
CA PRO A 97 -23.60 -5.18 36.90
C PRO A 97 -23.66 -6.47 37.73
N ALA A 98 -24.30 -7.53 37.24
CA ALA A 98 -24.40 -8.81 37.95
C ALA A 98 -23.05 -9.55 38.00
N ASN A 99 -22.25 -9.42 36.94
CA ASN A 99 -20.95 -10.07 36.81
C ASN A 99 -19.78 -9.08 36.87
N ALA A 100 -20.03 -7.79 37.11
CA ALA A 100 -19.06 -6.71 37.04
C ALA A 100 -18.21 -6.79 35.74
N LYS A 101 -18.89 -7.09 34.61
CA LYS A 101 -18.27 -7.35 33.31
C LYS A 101 -18.52 -6.17 32.35
N LEU A 102 -17.43 -5.64 31.77
CA LEU A 102 -17.47 -4.67 30.69
C LEU A 102 -17.24 -5.38 29.35
N SER A 103 -18.11 -5.15 28.38
CA SER A 103 -17.92 -5.62 27.00
C SER A 103 -17.90 -4.43 26.04
N MET A 104 -17.02 -4.48 25.05
CA MET A 104 -16.92 -3.47 24.01
C MET A 104 -16.48 -4.10 22.68
N ASP A 105 -16.87 -3.43 21.59
CA ASP A 105 -16.34 -3.72 20.27
C ASP A 105 -15.19 -2.76 19.97
N LEU A 106 -14.05 -3.32 19.59
CA LEU A 106 -12.90 -2.57 19.07
C LEU A 106 -12.93 -2.66 17.53
N GLU A 107 -13.46 -1.59 16.91
CA GLU A 107 -13.67 -1.52 15.47
C GLU A 107 -12.42 -1.00 14.76
N LEU A 108 -11.62 -1.90 14.25
CA LEU A 108 -10.37 -1.59 13.57
C LEU A 108 -10.61 -1.13 12.12
N THR A 109 -9.66 -0.40 11.56
CA THR A 109 -9.68 0.05 10.16
C THR A 109 -9.66 -1.11 9.16
N THR A 110 -9.06 -2.25 9.55
CA THR A 110 -8.95 -3.46 8.74
C THR A 110 -8.77 -4.71 9.62
N PRO A 111 -9.29 -5.88 9.21
CA PRO A 111 -9.05 -7.13 9.94
C PRO A 111 -7.57 -7.55 9.97
N ALA A 112 -6.76 -7.04 9.05
CA ALA A 112 -5.34 -7.32 8.92
C ALA A 112 -4.43 -6.37 9.73
N CYS A 113 -4.99 -5.58 10.66
CA CYS A 113 -4.21 -4.66 11.50
C CYS A 113 -3.11 -5.42 12.25
N PRO A 114 -1.82 -5.06 12.07
CA PRO A 114 -0.69 -5.80 12.68
C PRO A 114 -0.65 -5.67 14.20
N VAL A 115 -1.24 -4.62 14.77
CA VAL A 115 -1.26 -4.34 16.22
C VAL A 115 -2.58 -4.71 16.90
N LYS A 116 -3.49 -5.40 16.20
CA LYS A 116 -4.83 -5.75 16.70
C LYS A 116 -4.80 -6.49 18.04
N ASP A 117 -3.91 -7.50 18.16
CA ASP A 117 -3.81 -8.30 19.39
C ASP A 117 -3.18 -7.52 20.54
N GLN A 118 -2.36 -6.51 20.24
CA GLN A 118 -1.82 -5.59 21.23
C GLN A 118 -2.91 -4.66 21.73
N PHE A 119 -3.67 -4.02 20.84
CA PHE A 119 -4.79 -3.16 21.23
C PHE A 119 -5.79 -3.89 22.11
N GLN A 120 -6.14 -5.13 21.78
CA GLN A 120 -7.04 -5.94 22.60
C GLN A 120 -6.49 -6.11 24.02
N ARG A 121 -5.22 -6.55 24.16
CA ARG A 121 -4.58 -6.72 25.47
C ARG A 121 -4.47 -5.43 26.25
N ASP A 122 -4.08 -4.33 25.60
CA ASP A 122 -3.92 -3.02 26.24
C ASP A 122 -5.28 -2.50 26.73
N CYS A 123 -6.36 -2.67 25.94
CA CYS A 123 -7.72 -2.34 26.37
C CYS A 123 -8.14 -3.18 27.59
N GLU A 124 -7.97 -4.50 27.55
CA GLU A 124 -8.31 -5.40 28.65
C GLU A 124 -7.54 -5.03 29.92
N GLN A 125 -6.24 -4.79 29.82
CA GLN A 125 -5.39 -4.42 30.95
C GLN A 125 -5.80 -3.09 31.59
N LEU A 126 -5.96 -2.02 30.79
CA LEU A 126 -6.32 -0.69 31.29
C LEU A 126 -7.72 -0.65 31.91
N LEU A 127 -8.66 -1.40 31.36
CA LEU A 127 -10.03 -1.46 31.86
C LEU A 127 -10.13 -2.27 33.15
N LEU A 128 -9.32 -3.32 33.35
CA LEU A 128 -9.23 -4.07 34.60
C LEU A 128 -8.63 -3.26 35.75
N GLU A 129 -7.95 -2.15 35.50
CA GLU A 129 -7.50 -1.23 36.56
C GLU A 129 -8.66 -0.47 37.24
N LEU A 130 -9.86 -0.46 36.66
CA LEU A 130 -11.02 0.20 37.22
C LEU A 130 -11.63 -0.66 38.32
N PRO A 131 -11.81 -0.13 39.58
CA PRO A 131 -12.13 -0.95 40.74
C PRO A 131 -13.51 -1.61 40.71
N TRP A 132 -14.37 -1.17 39.80
CA TRP A 132 -15.73 -1.72 39.61
C TRP A 132 -15.84 -2.71 38.47
N ILE A 133 -14.74 -2.99 37.74
CA ILE A 133 -14.68 -3.97 36.66
C ILE A 133 -13.89 -5.21 37.13
N GLN A 134 -14.48 -6.38 37.01
CA GLN A 134 -13.83 -7.66 37.33
C GLN A 134 -13.53 -8.47 36.06
N GLN A 135 -14.28 -8.26 35.00
CA GLN A 135 -14.11 -8.95 33.73
C GLN A 135 -14.23 -7.95 32.56
N VAL A 136 -13.39 -8.14 31.55
CA VAL A 136 -13.43 -7.36 30.33
C VAL A 136 -13.52 -8.32 29.15
N GLU A 137 -14.39 -7.99 28.20
CA GLU A 137 -14.50 -8.69 26.91
C GLU A 137 -14.37 -7.66 25.79
N VAL A 138 -13.27 -7.75 25.04
CA VAL A 138 -13.02 -6.91 23.86
C VAL A 138 -13.20 -7.73 22.62
N THR A 139 -14.24 -7.42 21.84
CA THR A 139 -14.50 -8.08 20.54
C THR A 139 -13.87 -7.26 19.43
N LEU A 140 -12.92 -7.88 18.71
CA LEU A 140 -12.33 -7.24 17.53
C LEU A 140 -13.32 -7.27 16.37
N THR A 141 -13.66 -6.10 15.86
CA THR A 141 -14.48 -5.92 14.67
C THR A 141 -13.72 -5.09 13.64
N ALA A 142 -14.12 -5.15 12.38
CA ALA A 142 -13.55 -4.28 11.36
C ALA A 142 -14.65 -3.42 10.76
N GLN A 143 -14.33 -2.16 10.52
CA GLN A 143 -15.26 -1.23 9.88
C GLN A 143 -15.80 -1.84 8.59
N ALA A 144 -17.12 -1.79 8.44
CA ALA A 144 -17.75 -2.06 7.17
C ALA A 144 -17.16 -1.04 6.18
N GLN A 145 -16.23 -1.50 5.34
CA GLN A 145 -15.52 -0.62 4.42
C GLN A 145 -16.54 0.12 3.57
N GLY A 146 -16.49 1.45 3.63
CA GLY A 146 -17.37 2.31 2.83
C GLY A 146 -17.21 1.94 1.36
N THR A 147 -18.32 1.86 0.66
CA THR A 147 -18.34 1.61 -0.78
C THR A 147 -17.43 2.60 -1.49
N SER A 148 -16.44 2.09 -2.22
CA SER A 148 -15.62 2.94 -3.06
C SER A 148 -16.53 3.70 -4.02
N SER A 149 -16.29 4.99 -4.22
CA SER A 149 -17.04 5.85 -5.14
C SER A 149 -16.83 5.49 -6.63
N THR A 150 -16.41 4.27 -6.92
CA THR A 150 -16.13 3.77 -8.26
C THR A 150 -17.43 3.54 -9.00
N SER A 151 -17.52 4.04 -10.22
CA SER A 151 -18.68 3.84 -11.12
C SER A 151 -18.84 2.40 -11.61
N LEU A 152 -17.86 1.54 -11.41
CA LEU A 152 -17.82 0.14 -11.84
C LEU A 152 -18.49 -0.77 -10.79
N ALA A 153 -19.60 -1.41 -11.18
CA ALA A 153 -20.41 -2.22 -10.29
C ALA A 153 -19.65 -3.38 -9.64
N GLY A 154 -18.72 -4.00 -10.37
CA GLY A 154 -17.88 -5.11 -9.87
C GLY A 154 -16.95 -4.72 -8.72
N LEU A 155 -16.60 -3.43 -8.59
CA LEU A 155 -15.67 -2.91 -7.58
C LEU A 155 -16.37 -2.22 -6.40
N ALA A 156 -17.69 -2.12 -6.40
CA ALA A 156 -18.45 -1.36 -5.41
C ALA A 156 -18.26 -1.82 -3.95
N GLN A 157 -17.88 -3.08 -3.73
CA GLN A 157 -17.66 -3.67 -2.41
C GLN A 157 -16.16 -3.91 -2.10
N VAL A 158 -15.26 -3.29 -2.88
CA VAL A 158 -13.82 -3.39 -2.67
C VAL A 158 -13.36 -2.24 -1.78
N GLY A 159 -12.74 -2.56 -0.65
CA GLY A 159 -12.31 -1.59 0.33
C GLY A 159 -11.14 -0.73 -0.13
N ALA A 160 -10.09 -1.34 -0.63
CA ALA A 160 -8.92 -0.66 -1.16
C ALA A 160 -8.40 -1.35 -2.43
N ILE A 161 -7.98 -0.56 -3.41
CA ILE A 161 -7.37 -1.04 -4.64
C ILE A 161 -5.90 -0.62 -4.63
N VAL A 162 -5.00 -1.60 -4.58
CA VAL A 162 -3.55 -1.37 -4.53
C VAL A 162 -2.91 -1.82 -5.84
N ALA A 163 -2.34 -0.90 -6.58
CA ALA A 163 -1.62 -1.20 -7.81
C ALA A 163 -0.21 -1.70 -7.50
N VAL A 164 0.19 -2.83 -8.08
CA VAL A 164 1.58 -3.28 -8.12
C VAL A 164 2.09 -3.00 -9.52
N SER A 165 3.00 -2.05 -9.62
CA SER A 165 3.48 -1.53 -10.90
C SER A 165 4.99 -1.65 -11.04
N SER A 166 5.43 -1.83 -12.26
CA SER A 166 6.85 -1.72 -12.60
C SER A 166 6.99 -0.96 -13.91
N CYS A 167 7.97 -0.10 -13.95
CA CYS A 167 8.23 0.69 -15.15
C CYS A 167 9.00 -0.10 -16.22
N LYS A 168 9.41 -1.34 -15.91
CA LYS A 168 10.19 -2.21 -16.76
C LYS A 168 9.72 -3.66 -16.65
N GLY A 169 9.74 -4.40 -17.77
CA GLY A 169 9.45 -5.82 -17.78
C GLY A 169 10.56 -6.65 -17.10
N GLY A 170 10.20 -7.82 -16.54
CA GLY A 170 11.14 -8.79 -15.98
C GLY A 170 11.72 -8.47 -14.60
N VAL A 171 11.20 -7.45 -13.88
CA VAL A 171 11.67 -7.10 -12.53
C VAL A 171 10.99 -7.90 -11.40
N GLY A 172 10.05 -8.80 -11.73
CA GLY A 172 9.32 -9.60 -10.75
C GLY A 172 8.06 -8.93 -10.18
N LYS A 173 7.42 -8.06 -10.96
CA LYS A 173 6.17 -7.38 -10.63
C LYS A 173 5.07 -8.36 -10.22
N SER A 174 4.73 -9.31 -11.09
CA SER A 174 3.66 -10.29 -10.87
C SER A 174 3.98 -11.22 -9.69
N THR A 175 5.26 -11.62 -9.54
CA THR A 175 5.75 -12.37 -8.37
C THR A 175 5.49 -11.60 -7.08
N THR A 176 5.75 -10.29 -7.08
CA THR A 176 5.48 -9.44 -5.92
C THR A 176 3.97 -9.28 -5.69
N ALA A 177 3.17 -9.08 -6.72
CA ALA A 177 1.71 -8.96 -6.60
C ALA A 177 1.07 -10.21 -5.97
N VAL A 178 1.46 -11.40 -6.45
CA VAL A 178 0.99 -12.69 -5.93
C VAL A 178 1.39 -12.85 -4.45
N ASN A 179 2.68 -12.73 -4.14
CA ASN A 179 3.16 -12.96 -2.78
C ASN A 179 2.66 -11.89 -1.79
N LEU A 180 2.47 -10.64 -2.21
CA LEU A 180 1.81 -9.61 -1.41
C LEU A 180 0.36 -9.99 -1.08
N ALA A 181 -0.43 -10.42 -2.08
CA ALA A 181 -1.82 -10.76 -1.87
C ALA A 181 -2.00 -11.93 -0.91
N PHE A 182 -1.21 -13.00 -1.06
CA PHE A 182 -1.25 -14.13 -0.13
C PHE A 182 -0.72 -13.76 1.26
N SER A 183 0.25 -12.85 1.37
CA SER A 183 0.70 -12.33 2.67
C SER A 183 -0.37 -11.49 3.37
N LEU A 184 -1.14 -10.67 2.63
CA LEU A 184 -2.29 -9.94 3.17
C LEU A 184 -3.38 -10.90 3.66
N GLN A 185 -3.65 -11.96 2.92
CA GLN A 185 -4.60 -12.99 3.33
C GLN A 185 -4.14 -13.71 4.61
N GLN A 186 -2.85 -14.03 4.75
CA GLN A 186 -2.28 -14.60 5.98
C GLN A 186 -2.41 -13.66 7.20
N LEU A 187 -2.47 -12.34 6.99
CA LEU A 187 -2.76 -11.36 8.05
C LEU A 187 -4.26 -11.30 8.41
N GLY A 188 -5.12 -12.01 7.66
CA GLY A 188 -6.55 -12.11 7.91
C GLY A 188 -7.42 -11.22 7.02
N ALA A 189 -6.87 -10.55 6.00
CA ALA A 189 -7.65 -9.78 5.05
C ALA A 189 -8.36 -10.68 4.02
N THR A 190 -9.50 -10.20 3.52
CA THR A 190 -10.14 -10.75 2.31
C THR A 190 -9.52 -10.08 1.09
N VAL A 191 -8.89 -10.88 0.21
CA VAL A 191 -8.04 -10.36 -0.87
C VAL A 191 -8.45 -10.91 -2.23
N GLY A 192 -8.36 -10.05 -3.25
CA GLY A 192 -8.42 -10.42 -4.65
C GLY A 192 -7.15 -10.03 -5.39
N ILE A 193 -6.82 -10.76 -6.46
CA ILE A 193 -5.78 -10.40 -7.42
C ILE A 193 -6.41 -10.30 -8.80
N LEU A 194 -6.17 -9.18 -9.47
CA LEU A 194 -6.52 -8.98 -10.87
C LEU A 194 -5.25 -8.75 -11.68
N ASP A 195 -4.97 -9.67 -12.58
CA ASP A 195 -3.92 -9.52 -13.59
C ASP A 195 -4.48 -8.72 -14.78
N THR A 196 -3.95 -7.54 -14.98
CA THR A 196 -4.35 -6.59 -16.02
C THR A 196 -3.39 -6.59 -17.23
N ASP A 197 -2.38 -7.46 -17.24
CA ASP A 197 -1.49 -7.64 -18.38
C ASP A 197 -2.11 -8.60 -19.41
N LEU A 198 -2.91 -8.04 -20.32
CA LEU A 198 -3.60 -8.81 -21.37
C LEU A 198 -2.66 -9.40 -22.42
N TYR A 199 -1.46 -8.84 -22.55
CA TYR A 199 -0.49 -9.30 -23.56
C TYR A 199 0.36 -10.48 -23.08
N GLY A 200 0.64 -10.51 -21.77
CA GLY A 200 1.46 -11.56 -21.17
C GLY A 200 0.94 -11.94 -19.79
N PRO A 201 -0.29 -12.48 -19.70
CA PRO A 201 -0.89 -12.82 -18.42
C PRO A 201 -0.03 -13.87 -17.71
N SER A 202 0.39 -13.55 -16.48
CA SER A 202 1.29 -14.41 -15.70
C SER A 202 0.59 -15.11 -14.54
N LEU A 203 -0.53 -14.60 -14.07
CA LEU A 203 -1.25 -15.14 -12.91
C LEU A 203 -1.67 -16.62 -13.08
N PRO A 204 -2.16 -17.11 -14.26
CA PRO A 204 -2.54 -18.51 -14.43
C PRO A 204 -1.38 -19.49 -14.27
N THR A 205 -0.17 -19.06 -14.63
CA THR A 205 1.04 -19.89 -14.44
C THR A 205 1.48 -19.88 -12.98
N MET A 206 1.41 -18.73 -12.31
CA MET A 206 1.95 -18.53 -10.96
C MET A 206 1.04 -19.05 -9.84
N VAL A 207 -0.25 -19.20 -10.10
CA VAL A 207 -1.23 -19.63 -9.10
C VAL A 207 -2.20 -20.60 -9.71
N THR A 208 -2.08 -21.87 -9.35
CA THR A 208 -3.06 -22.89 -9.68
C THR A 208 -4.29 -22.70 -8.78
N PRO A 209 -5.48 -22.41 -9.30
CA PRO A 209 -6.69 -22.25 -8.51
C PRO A 209 -7.15 -23.57 -7.89
N ASP A 210 -7.96 -23.51 -6.82
CA ASP A 210 -8.56 -24.68 -6.19
C ASP A 210 -9.56 -25.39 -7.12
N ASP A 211 -10.21 -24.64 -7.99
CA ASP A 211 -11.10 -25.11 -9.06
C ASP A 211 -10.85 -24.22 -10.29
N ASP A 212 -10.50 -24.81 -11.42
CA ASP A 212 -10.16 -24.11 -12.66
C ASP A 212 -11.37 -23.74 -13.53
N ILE A 213 -12.59 -24.04 -13.06
CA ILE A 213 -13.82 -23.79 -13.81
C ILE A 213 -14.26 -22.35 -13.62
N VAL A 214 -14.12 -21.53 -14.66
CA VAL A 214 -14.69 -20.18 -14.69
C VAL A 214 -16.22 -20.26 -14.74
N ARG A 215 -16.88 -19.70 -13.74
CA ARG A 215 -18.34 -19.71 -13.60
C ARG A 215 -18.92 -18.33 -13.93
N PHE A 216 -20.03 -18.36 -14.66
CA PHE A 216 -20.82 -17.18 -14.93
C PHE A 216 -22.10 -17.18 -14.08
N VAL A 217 -22.32 -16.08 -13.36
CA VAL A 217 -23.55 -15.83 -12.58
C VAL A 217 -24.34 -14.74 -13.32
N GLY A 218 -25.28 -15.16 -14.17
CA GLY A 218 -25.93 -14.26 -15.11
C GLY A 218 -24.96 -13.70 -16.15
N ARG A 219 -24.68 -12.41 -16.11
CA ARG A 219 -23.68 -11.73 -16.97
C ARG A 219 -22.36 -11.46 -16.28
N GLN A 220 -22.22 -11.85 -15.01
CA GLN A 220 -21.03 -11.60 -14.22
C GLN A 220 -20.13 -12.83 -14.17
N ILE A 221 -18.84 -12.59 -14.02
CA ILE A 221 -17.80 -13.61 -13.86
C ILE A 221 -17.53 -13.78 -12.38
N ALA A 222 -17.66 -14.99 -11.86
CA ALA A 222 -17.18 -15.33 -10.53
C ALA A 222 -15.65 -15.53 -10.59
N PRO A 223 -14.84 -14.82 -9.78
CA PRO A 223 -13.41 -15.03 -9.73
C PRO A 223 -13.07 -16.44 -9.25
N LEU A 224 -11.99 -17.01 -9.76
CA LEU A 224 -11.41 -18.24 -9.25
C LEU A 224 -10.89 -18.03 -7.82
N GLN A 225 -10.54 -19.09 -7.12
CA GLN A 225 -10.03 -18.98 -5.75
C GLN A 225 -8.83 -19.90 -5.53
N ARG A 226 -7.92 -19.45 -4.67
CA ARG A 226 -6.84 -20.24 -4.10
C ARG A 226 -6.64 -19.86 -2.64
N ASN A 227 -6.77 -20.80 -1.73
CA ASN A 227 -6.61 -20.55 -0.28
C ASN A 227 -7.35 -19.29 0.21
N GLY A 228 -8.58 -19.03 -0.28
CA GLY A 228 -9.38 -17.86 0.08
C GLY A 228 -9.05 -16.55 -0.67
N VAL A 229 -7.97 -16.49 -1.45
CA VAL A 229 -7.67 -15.37 -2.34
C VAL A 229 -8.45 -15.52 -3.63
N ARG A 230 -9.17 -14.48 -4.07
CA ARG A 230 -9.91 -14.44 -5.34
C ARG A 230 -8.99 -14.06 -6.47
N LEU A 231 -9.06 -14.79 -7.58
CA LEU A 231 -8.12 -14.70 -8.69
C LEU A 231 -8.86 -14.41 -9.99
N LEU A 232 -8.40 -13.43 -10.74
CA LEU A 232 -8.90 -13.19 -12.09
C LEU A 232 -7.78 -12.71 -12.98
N SER A 233 -7.64 -13.36 -14.14
CA SER A 233 -6.76 -12.97 -15.24
C SER A 233 -7.47 -13.24 -16.54
N PHE A 234 -7.15 -12.49 -17.57
CA PHE A 234 -7.62 -12.78 -18.91
C PHE A 234 -7.15 -14.17 -19.39
N GLY A 235 -5.96 -14.60 -18.95
CA GLY A 235 -5.43 -15.93 -19.24
C GLY A 235 -6.23 -17.10 -18.66
N HIS A 236 -7.09 -16.87 -17.64
CA HIS A 236 -8.03 -17.89 -17.15
C HIS A 236 -9.24 -18.10 -18.08
N ILE A 237 -9.52 -17.14 -18.97
CA ILE A 237 -10.70 -17.14 -19.83
C ILE A 237 -10.31 -17.47 -21.28
N HIS A 238 -9.10 -17.11 -21.67
CA HIS A 238 -8.63 -17.24 -23.04
C HIS A 238 -7.19 -17.75 -23.09
N ASP A 239 -6.97 -18.91 -23.71
CA ASP A 239 -5.67 -19.60 -23.77
C ASP A 239 -4.67 -18.96 -24.76
N GLN A 240 -5.11 -18.01 -25.57
CA GLN A 240 -4.24 -17.39 -26.59
C GLN A 240 -3.99 -15.92 -26.27
N ALA A 241 -2.74 -15.48 -26.48
CA ALA A 241 -2.37 -14.07 -26.36
C ALA A 241 -3.24 -13.21 -27.30
N ALA A 242 -3.87 -12.21 -26.74
CA ALA A 242 -4.75 -11.33 -27.49
C ALA A 242 -3.93 -10.34 -28.33
N VAL A 243 -3.95 -10.51 -29.66
CA VAL A 243 -3.35 -9.53 -30.58
C VAL A 243 -4.37 -8.40 -30.80
N MET A 244 -4.36 -7.41 -29.92
CA MET A 244 -5.31 -6.28 -29.95
C MET A 244 -4.57 -4.94 -29.96
N ARG A 245 -5.22 -3.90 -30.52
CA ARG A 245 -4.70 -2.52 -30.44
C ARG A 245 -5.00 -1.91 -29.07
N GLY A 246 -4.14 -1.01 -28.56
CA GLY A 246 -4.24 -0.44 -27.23
C GLY A 246 -5.63 0.06 -26.80
N ALA A 247 -6.35 0.77 -27.68
CA ALA A 247 -7.71 1.23 -27.41
C ALA A 247 -8.73 0.10 -27.17
N MET A 248 -8.58 -1.03 -27.88
CA MET A 248 -9.44 -2.21 -27.70
C MET A 248 -9.12 -2.92 -26.38
N VAL A 249 -7.83 -2.95 -26.00
CA VAL A 249 -7.36 -3.51 -24.73
C VAL A 249 -7.97 -2.76 -23.56
N THR A 250 -7.97 -1.44 -23.59
CA THR A 250 -8.54 -0.59 -22.54
C THR A 250 -10.05 -0.85 -22.38
N GLN A 251 -10.78 -0.89 -23.49
CA GLN A 251 -12.22 -1.16 -23.46
C GLN A 251 -12.53 -2.56 -22.92
N LEU A 252 -11.73 -3.55 -23.27
CA LEU A 252 -11.88 -4.92 -22.78
C LEU A 252 -11.59 -4.99 -21.27
N LEU A 253 -10.54 -4.31 -20.79
CA LEU A 253 -10.23 -4.23 -19.37
C LEU A 253 -11.36 -3.59 -18.56
N GLU A 254 -11.96 -2.50 -19.06
CA GLU A 254 -13.11 -1.87 -18.43
C GLU A 254 -14.30 -2.82 -18.29
N GLN A 255 -14.62 -3.50 -19.38
CA GLN A 255 -15.70 -4.50 -19.36
C GLN A 255 -15.38 -5.64 -18.38
N PHE A 256 -14.12 -6.07 -18.34
CA PHE A 256 -13.66 -7.12 -17.44
C PHE A 256 -13.78 -6.73 -15.97
N LEU A 257 -13.43 -5.50 -15.64
CA LEU A 257 -13.58 -4.93 -14.30
C LEU A 257 -15.05 -4.78 -13.87
N ASP A 258 -15.92 -4.40 -14.80
CA ASP A 258 -17.36 -4.20 -14.52
C ASP A 258 -18.12 -5.53 -14.37
N VAL A 259 -17.69 -6.55 -15.13
CA VAL A 259 -18.36 -7.86 -15.17
C VAL A 259 -17.92 -8.80 -14.04
N CYS A 260 -16.76 -8.57 -13.42
CA CYS A 260 -16.29 -9.43 -12.34
C CYS A 260 -17.04 -9.18 -11.03
N GLN A 261 -17.60 -10.25 -10.46
CA GLN A 261 -18.25 -10.22 -9.14
C GLN A 261 -17.25 -10.47 -8.03
N TRP A 262 -16.48 -9.43 -7.67
CA TRP A 262 -15.52 -9.54 -6.58
C TRP A 262 -16.17 -9.77 -5.21
N GLY A 263 -17.40 -9.26 -4.99
CA GLY A 263 -18.04 -9.24 -3.68
C GLY A 263 -17.24 -8.40 -2.67
N LYS A 264 -17.43 -8.65 -1.37
CA LYS A 264 -16.71 -7.92 -0.33
C LYS A 264 -15.24 -8.33 -0.29
N LEU A 265 -14.34 -7.36 -0.50
CA LEU A 265 -12.89 -7.48 -0.37
C LEU A 265 -12.35 -6.34 0.49
N ASP A 266 -11.37 -6.64 1.33
CA ASP A 266 -10.58 -5.61 2.01
C ASP A 266 -9.57 -4.99 1.05
N TYR A 267 -8.90 -5.83 0.25
CA TYR A 267 -7.90 -5.40 -0.73
C TYR A 267 -8.09 -6.09 -2.08
N LEU A 268 -8.00 -5.32 -3.14
CA LEU A 268 -7.82 -5.82 -4.51
C LEU A 268 -6.42 -5.42 -4.99
N ILE A 269 -5.58 -6.40 -5.24
CA ILE A 269 -4.24 -6.19 -5.78
C ILE A 269 -4.33 -6.21 -7.30
N LEU A 270 -3.92 -5.12 -7.93
CA LEU A 270 -3.84 -5.02 -9.39
C LEU A 270 -2.41 -5.30 -9.82
N ASP A 271 -2.20 -6.40 -10.51
CA ASP A 271 -0.96 -6.64 -11.24
C ASP A 271 -0.99 -5.86 -12.55
N MET A 272 -0.32 -4.68 -12.56
CA MET A 272 -0.37 -3.73 -13.67
C MET A 272 0.45 -4.23 -14.87
N PRO A 273 0.11 -3.86 -16.12
CA PRO A 273 1.00 -4.13 -17.24
C PRO A 273 2.32 -3.37 -17.07
N PRO A 274 3.43 -3.89 -17.65
CA PRO A 274 4.74 -3.25 -17.52
C PRO A 274 4.83 -1.91 -18.26
N GLY A 275 5.64 -0.99 -17.74
CA GLY A 275 5.89 0.31 -18.34
C GLY A 275 4.99 1.44 -17.83
N THR A 276 5.11 2.59 -18.47
CA THR A 276 4.39 3.86 -18.15
C THR A 276 3.58 4.38 -19.34
N GLY A 277 3.18 3.49 -20.26
CA GLY A 277 2.45 3.84 -21.47
C GLY A 277 0.95 4.08 -21.24
N ASP A 278 0.20 4.12 -22.36
CA ASP A 278 -1.23 4.49 -22.35
C ASP A 278 -2.10 3.56 -21.51
N ILE A 279 -1.83 2.27 -21.47
CA ILE A 279 -2.66 1.29 -20.74
C ILE A 279 -2.54 1.49 -19.21
N PRO A 280 -1.32 1.49 -18.59
CA PRO A 280 -1.16 1.83 -17.19
C PRO A 280 -1.81 3.17 -16.82
N LEU A 281 -1.58 4.21 -17.62
CA LEU A 281 -2.13 5.53 -17.38
C LEU A 281 -3.67 5.54 -17.41
N THR A 282 -4.27 4.87 -18.40
CA THR A 282 -5.73 4.79 -18.49
C THR A 282 -6.34 4.02 -17.31
N LEU A 283 -5.71 2.91 -16.90
CA LEU A 283 -6.16 2.16 -15.73
C LEU A 283 -6.11 3.02 -14.47
N THR A 284 -5.02 3.76 -14.26
CA THR A 284 -4.88 4.63 -13.09
C THR A 284 -5.89 5.79 -13.07
N GLN A 285 -6.28 6.31 -14.23
CA GLN A 285 -7.28 7.37 -14.33
C GLN A 285 -8.72 6.89 -14.13
N LYS A 286 -9.02 5.63 -14.51
CA LYS A 286 -10.38 5.08 -14.46
C LYS A 286 -10.69 4.33 -13.17
N LEU A 287 -9.68 3.73 -12.57
CA LEU A 287 -9.80 3.04 -11.29
C LEU A 287 -9.50 4.03 -10.18
N ASN A 288 -10.34 4.04 -9.17
CA ASN A 288 -10.05 4.80 -7.95
C ASN A 288 -9.00 4.05 -7.12
N LEU A 289 -7.73 4.11 -7.58
CA LEU A 289 -6.63 3.46 -6.88
C LEU A 289 -6.41 4.11 -5.52
N THR A 290 -6.31 3.30 -4.49
CA THR A 290 -6.02 3.79 -3.14
C THR A 290 -4.53 4.08 -2.98
N ALA A 291 -3.68 3.22 -3.54
CA ALA A 291 -2.22 3.33 -3.42
C ALA A 291 -1.51 2.53 -4.51
N ALA A 292 -0.21 2.79 -4.67
CA ALA A 292 0.68 2.04 -5.56
C ALA A 292 1.92 1.52 -4.82
N VAL A 293 2.34 0.31 -5.16
CA VAL A 293 3.61 -0.32 -4.78
C VAL A 293 4.46 -0.43 -6.05
N ILE A 294 5.66 0.13 -6.01
CA ILE A 294 6.58 0.12 -7.15
C ILE A 294 7.59 -1.01 -7.00
N VAL A 295 7.68 -1.87 -8.03
CA VAL A 295 8.64 -2.98 -8.08
C VAL A 295 9.77 -2.66 -9.04
N THR A 296 11.00 -2.82 -8.58
CA THR A 296 12.21 -2.51 -9.33
C THR A 296 13.34 -3.49 -9.02
N THR A 297 14.49 -3.30 -9.65
CA THR A 297 15.76 -3.96 -9.32
C THR A 297 16.80 -2.90 -8.91
N PRO A 298 17.90 -3.27 -8.22
CA PRO A 298 18.90 -2.31 -7.76
C PRO A 298 19.67 -1.57 -8.86
N THR A 299 19.46 -1.90 -10.14
CA THR A 299 20.23 -1.31 -11.25
C THR A 299 19.87 0.15 -11.48
N GLU A 300 20.84 0.98 -11.85
CA GLU A 300 20.64 2.39 -12.22
C GLU A 300 19.59 2.56 -13.35
N LEU A 301 19.62 1.68 -14.36
CA LEU A 301 18.67 1.73 -15.45
C LEU A 301 17.22 1.56 -14.96
N SER A 302 17.00 0.63 -14.03
CA SER A 302 15.66 0.43 -13.42
C SER A 302 15.25 1.63 -12.57
N PHE A 303 16.19 2.27 -11.89
CA PHE A 303 15.93 3.45 -11.09
C PHE A 303 15.45 4.64 -11.94
N GLN A 304 16.04 4.87 -13.12
CA GLN A 304 15.56 5.91 -14.04
C GLN A 304 14.11 5.66 -14.50
N ASP A 305 13.73 4.40 -14.69
CA ASP A 305 12.35 4.05 -15.02
C ASP A 305 11.41 4.19 -13.82
N VAL A 306 11.87 3.88 -12.59
CA VAL A 306 11.10 4.10 -11.35
C VAL A 306 10.69 5.56 -11.19
N LYS A 307 11.58 6.51 -11.49
CA LYS A 307 11.27 7.94 -11.44
C LYS A 307 10.07 8.28 -12.33
N LYS A 308 10.04 7.80 -13.56
CA LYS A 308 8.92 7.99 -14.49
C LYS A 308 7.61 7.38 -13.97
N GLY A 309 7.71 6.21 -13.32
CA GLY A 309 6.55 5.55 -12.73
C GLY A 309 5.95 6.33 -11.56
N ILE A 310 6.79 6.82 -10.66
CA ILE A 310 6.35 7.66 -9.54
C ILE A 310 5.72 8.94 -10.08
N GLU A 311 6.34 9.62 -11.07
CA GLU A 311 5.79 10.80 -11.71
C GLU A 311 4.44 10.56 -12.41
N MET A 312 4.25 9.36 -12.99
CA MET A 312 2.95 8.95 -13.55
C MET A 312 1.88 8.87 -12.46
N PHE A 313 2.16 8.15 -11.35
CA PHE A 313 1.22 8.04 -10.24
C PHE A 313 0.97 9.39 -9.56
N ASP A 314 1.98 10.24 -9.45
CA ASP A 314 1.88 11.61 -8.96
C ASP A 314 0.92 12.46 -9.82
N THR A 315 1.02 12.35 -11.14
CA THR A 315 0.14 13.07 -12.07
C THR A 315 -1.34 12.70 -11.90
N VAL A 316 -1.63 11.46 -11.57
CA VAL A 316 -3.01 10.97 -11.30
C VAL A 316 -3.37 10.97 -9.81
N GLN A 317 -2.54 11.56 -8.96
CA GLN A 317 -2.74 11.72 -7.51
C GLN A 317 -2.91 10.39 -6.75
N VAL A 318 -2.25 9.34 -7.19
CA VAL A 318 -2.20 8.04 -6.50
C VAL A 318 -0.89 7.96 -5.70
N PRO A 319 -0.94 7.80 -4.37
CA PRO A 319 0.26 7.73 -3.54
C PRO A 319 1.07 6.46 -3.81
N CYS A 320 2.38 6.63 -4.05
CA CYS A 320 3.34 5.53 -4.03
C CYS A 320 3.74 5.25 -2.59
N ILE A 321 3.20 4.18 -1.98
CA ILE A 321 3.36 3.89 -0.55
C ILE A 321 4.57 3.04 -0.22
N ALA A 322 5.08 2.26 -1.18
CA ALA A 322 6.23 1.40 -0.97
C ALA A 322 7.02 1.17 -2.26
N VAL A 323 8.31 0.90 -2.10
CA VAL A 323 9.19 0.42 -3.17
C VAL A 323 9.76 -0.94 -2.79
N VAL A 324 9.69 -1.89 -3.72
CA VAL A 324 10.26 -3.23 -3.61
C VAL A 324 11.44 -3.34 -4.58
N GLU A 325 12.66 -3.32 -4.04
CA GLU A 325 13.86 -3.72 -4.79
C GLU A 325 13.95 -5.25 -4.82
N ASN A 326 13.45 -5.85 -5.89
CA ASN A 326 13.55 -7.29 -6.12
C ASN A 326 14.95 -7.66 -6.63
N MET A 327 15.37 -8.90 -6.41
CA MET A 327 16.71 -9.38 -6.78
C MET A 327 17.83 -8.52 -6.12
N ALA A 328 17.57 -8.03 -4.90
CA ALA A 328 18.44 -7.06 -4.24
C ALA A 328 19.83 -7.64 -3.89
N HIS A 329 19.87 -8.90 -3.54
CA HIS A 329 21.08 -9.67 -3.26
C HIS A 329 20.80 -11.15 -3.50
N TYR A 330 21.84 -11.92 -3.77
CA TYR A 330 21.72 -13.37 -3.91
C TYR A 330 21.86 -14.05 -2.54
N GLU A 331 20.94 -14.95 -2.25
CA GLU A 331 21.03 -15.84 -1.10
C GLU A 331 21.51 -17.21 -1.55
N LEU A 332 22.55 -17.70 -0.85
CA LEU A 332 23.12 -19.01 -1.14
C LEU A 332 22.14 -20.12 -0.75
N PRO A 333 21.83 -21.06 -1.65
CA PRO A 333 20.94 -22.16 -1.35
C PRO A 333 21.58 -23.10 -0.29
N GLU A 334 20.76 -23.67 0.58
CA GLU A 334 21.20 -24.58 1.65
C GLU A 334 22.02 -25.78 1.11
N SER A 335 21.77 -26.19 -0.13
CA SER A 335 22.55 -27.26 -0.80
C SER A 335 24.05 -26.93 -0.89
N MET A 336 24.43 -25.66 -0.92
CA MET A 336 25.84 -25.25 -0.90
C MET A 336 26.52 -25.48 0.45
N LYS A 337 25.76 -25.59 1.55
CA LYS A 337 26.30 -25.89 2.88
C LYS A 337 27.05 -27.22 2.92
N GLU A 338 26.51 -28.23 2.22
CA GLU A 338 27.18 -29.52 2.08
C GLU A 338 28.52 -29.40 1.31
N THR A 339 28.56 -28.56 0.29
CA THR A 339 29.75 -28.29 -0.50
C THR A 339 30.83 -27.61 0.38
N VAL A 340 30.41 -26.63 1.17
CA VAL A 340 31.28 -25.97 2.17
C VAL A 340 31.77 -26.99 3.20
N ALA A 341 30.87 -27.84 3.72
CA ALA A 341 31.24 -28.88 4.68
C ALA A 341 32.25 -29.87 4.11
N LYS A 342 32.10 -30.28 2.86
CA LYS A 342 33.06 -31.15 2.17
C LYS A 342 34.42 -30.46 2.00
N ALA A 343 34.45 -29.21 1.58
CA ALA A 343 35.68 -28.44 1.42
C ALA A 343 36.43 -28.24 2.75
N VAL A 344 35.70 -27.94 3.83
CA VAL A 344 36.27 -27.78 5.17
C VAL A 344 36.82 -29.11 5.69
N LYS A 345 36.13 -30.23 5.50
CA LYS A 345 36.57 -31.57 5.91
C LYS A 345 37.82 -32.05 5.14
N GLN A 346 37.99 -31.62 3.89
CA GLN A 346 39.17 -31.96 3.09
C GLN A 346 40.43 -31.15 3.46
N SER A 347 40.25 -30.07 4.23
CA SER A 347 41.38 -29.27 4.70
C SER A 347 42.07 -29.98 5.89
N SER A 348 43.32 -30.37 5.69
CA SER A 348 44.14 -31.09 6.69
C SER A 348 44.47 -30.28 7.95
N HIS A 349 44.12 -29.00 8.00
CA HIS A 349 44.47 -28.05 9.07
C HIS A 349 43.30 -27.70 9.98
N VAL A 350 42.11 -28.27 9.76
CA VAL A 350 40.89 -27.96 10.54
C VAL A 350 40.63 -29.06 11.56
N THR A 351 40.81 -28.77 12.84
CA THR A 351 40.59 -29.74 13.93
C THR A 351 39.13 -29.91 14.32
N ASN A 352 38.27 -28.90 14.03
CA ASN A 352 36.81 -28.95 14.31
C ASN A 352 36.01 -28.55 13.06
N ALA A 353 35.92 -29.47 12.10
CA ALA A 353 35.33 -29.20 10.79
C ALA A 353 33.85 -28.82 10.85
N GLU A 354 33.10 -29.34 11.82
CA GLU A 354 31.66 -29.03 11.96
C GLU A 354 31.43 -27.60 12.45
N GLN A 355 32.18 -27.19 13.49
CA GLN A 355 32.05 -25.84 14.02
C GLN A 355 32.51 -24.80 12.97
N VAL A 356 33.64 -25.05 12.32
CA VAL A 356 34.15 -24.16 11.25
C VAL A 356 33.17 -24.08 10.09
N THR A 357 32.55 -25.20 9.71
CA THR A 357 31.49 -25.18 8.67
C THR A 357 30.29 -24.31 9.09
N GLN A 358 29.86 -24.42 10.34
CA GLN A 358 28.74 -23.59 10.83
C GLN A 358 29.09 -22.11 10.88
N GLU A 359 30.30 -21.76 11.33
CA GLU A 359 30.77 -20.37 11.38
C GLU A 359 30.92 -19.76 9.99
N VAL A 360 31.56 -20.50 9.05
CA VAL A 360 31.68 -20.08 7.65
C VAL A 360 30.32 -19.94 6.99
N TRP A 361 29.45 -20.91 7.18
CA TRP A 361 28.09 -20.86 6.62
C TRP A 361 27.30 -19.68 7.15
N LYS A 362 27.33 -19.45 8.46
CA LYS A 362 26.69 -18.30 9.10
C LYS A 362 27.27 -16.95 8.59
N ALA A 363 28.58 -16.87 8.40
CA ALA A 363 29.21 -15.68 7.83
C ALA A 363 28.74 -15.44 6.38
N LEU A 364 28.68 -16.48 5.56
CA LEU A 364 28.19 -16.41 4.17
C LEU A 364 26.71 -15.99 4.10
N GLN A 365 25.87 -16.56 4.96
CA GLN A 365 24.43 -16.18 5.01
C GLN A 365 24.22 -14.74 5.47
N ASN A 366 25.06 -14.24 6.38
CA ASN A 366 24.95 -12.86 6.89
C ASN A 366 25.60 -11.81 5.98
N THR A 367 26.28 -12.24 4.92
CA THR A 367 26.94 -11.33 3.97
C THR A 367 26.12 -11.27 2.68
N PRO A 368 25.25 -10.26 2.52
CA PRO A 368 24.46 -10.13 1.29
C PRO A 368 25.40 -9.92 0.09
N LEU A 369 25.19 -10.67 -0.98
CA LEU A 369 25.93 -10.57 -2.23
C LEU A 369 25.14 -9.71 -3.24
N PRO A 370 25.39 -8.39 -3.33
CA PRO A 370 24.67 -7.51 -4.24
C PRO A 370 25.14 -7.74 -5.68
N ILE A 371 24.35 -8.45 -6.49
CA ILE A 371 24.68 -8.72 -7.89
C ILE A 371 24.41 -7.52 -8.77
N PHE A 372 23.32 -6.79 -8.51
CA PHE A 372 22.82 -5.70 -9.35
C PHE A 372 23.10 -4.30 -8.77
N GLY A 373 23.95 -4.18 -7.75
CA GLY A 373 24.32 -2.92 -7.10
C GLY A 373 23.71 -2.73 -5.71
N ALA A 374 23.98 -1.57 -5.11
CA ALA A 374 23.59 -1.25 -3.74
C ALA A 374 22.10 -0.86 -3.58
N GLY A 375 21.45 -0.51 -4.70
CA GLY A 375 20.07 0.01 -4.71
C GLY A 375 19.99 1.51 -4.45
N HIS A 376 18.79 2.07 -4.52
CA HIS A 376 18.53 3.52 -4.54
C HIS A 376 17.64 4.00 -3.39
N ARG A 377 17.56 3.26 -2.28
CA ARG A 377 16.67 3.56 -1.16
C ARG A 377 16.79 4.99 -0.64
N SER A 378 18.03 5.42 -0.35
CA SER A 378 18.27 6.76 0.21
C SER A 378 17.82 7.88 -0.73
N THR A 379 18.06 7.70 -2.01
CA THR A 379 17.64 8.66 -3.05
C THR A 379 16.13 8.72 -3.18
N LEU A 380 15.45 7.57 -3.23
CA LEU A 380 13.99 7.50 -3.31
C LEU A 380 13.32 8.13 -2.08
N GLN A 381 13.85 7.86 -0.88
CA GLN A 381 13.35 8.46 0.35
C GLN A 381 13.54 9.99 0.37
N GLN A 382 14.70 10.47 -0.09
CA GLN A 382 15.00 11.90 -0.10
C GLN A 382 14.20 12.66 -1.17
N MET A 383 14.04 12.07 -2.36
CA MET A 383 13.38 12.72 -3.50
C MET A 383 11.86 12.69 -3.39
N TYR A 384 11.30 11.55 -3.00
CA TYR A 384 9.86 11.29 -3.06
C TYR A 384 9.22 11.06 -1.70
N GLY A 385 10.01 11.00 -0.61
CA GLY A 385 9.49 10.76 0.74
C GLY A 385 8.94 9.35 0.98
N ILE A 386 9.22 8.40 0.09
CA ILE A 386 8.77 7.02 0.25
C ILE A 386 9.64 6.34 1.32
N GLU A 387 9.06 6.11 2.49
CA GLU A 387 9.78 5.53 3.63
C GLU A 387 9.84 4.00 3.57
N GLN A 388 8.78 3.38 3.04
CA GLN A 388 8.63 1.93 2.97
C GLN A 388 9.42 1.36 1.80
N HIS A 389 10.52 0.70 2.13
CA HIS A 389 11.46 0.17 1.14
C HIS A 389 11.91 -1.24 1.52
N PHE A 390 11.65 -2.19 0.64
CA PHE A 390 11.84 -3.61 0.87
C PHE A 390 12.84 -4.19 -0.12
N LYS A 391 13.78 -5.00 0.37
CA LYS A 391 14.77 -5.72 -0.44
C LYS A 391 14.43 -7.19 -0.46
N VAL A 392 13.94 -7.68 -1.59
CA VAL A 392 13.65 -9.10 -1.80
C VAL A 392 14.89 -9.78 -2.37
N PRO A 393 15.38 -10.86 -1.75
CA PRO A 393 16.55 -11.58 -2.25
C PRO A 393 16.24 -12.31 -3.57
N LEU A 394 17.28 -12.56 -4.35
CA LEU A 394 17.23 -13.46 -5.49
C LEU A 394 17.41 -14.90 -4.96
N MET A 395 16.35 -15.68 -5.06
CA MET A 395 16.30 -17.09 -4.65
C MET A 395 15.73 -17.94 -5.79
N ASP A 396 16.30 -19.08 -6.05
CA ASP A 396 15.86 -20.04 -7.06
C ASP A 396 14.46 -20.60 -6.75
N GLN A 397 14.16 -20.83 -5.45
CA GLN A 397 12.86 -21.34 -5.01
C GLN A 397 11.70 -20.41 -5.34
N VAL A 398 11.91 -19.09 -5.37
CA VAL A 398 10.85 -18.13 -5.72
C VAL A 398 10.38 -18.34 -7.18
N ALA A 399 11.32 -18.56 -8.08
CA ALA A 399 11.02 -18.89 -9.48
C ALA A 399 10.40 -20.28 -9.59
N TYR A 400 10.98 -21.28 -8.94
CA TYR A 400 10.51 -22.66 -8.96
C TYR A 400 9.05 -22.78 -8.52
N GLU A 401 8.67 -22.21 -7.38
CA GLU A 401 7.30 -22.28 -6.87
C GLU A 401 6.33 -21.53 -7.80
N GLY A 402 6.73 -20.38 -8.33
CA GLY A 402 5.94 -19.63 -9.32
C GLY A 402 5.68 -20.42 -10.60
N ASP A 403 6.67 -21.14 -11.11
CA ASP A 403 6.54 -21.99 -12.31
C ASP A 403 5.66 -23.23 -12.05
N HIS A 404 5.47 -23.62 -10.78
CA HIS A 404 4.62 -24.75 -10.37
C HIS A 404 3.23 -24.31 -9.87
N GLY A 405 2.86 -23.06 -10.08
CA GLY A 405 1.53 -22.53 -9.72
C GLY A 405 1.26 -22.44 -8.23
N THR A 406 2.33 -22.31 -7.42
CA THR A 406 2.22 -22.24 -5.98
C THR A 406 2.81 -20.94 -5.44
N PRO A 407 2.03 -20.11 -4.72
CA PRO A 407 2.57 -18.90 -4.11
C PRO A 407 3.69 -19.21 -3.12
N PHE A 408 4.85 -18.61 -3.33
CA PHE A 408 6.07 -18.89 -2.56
C PHE A 408 5.89 -18.70 -1.05
N VAL A 409 5.17 -17.66 -0.61
CA VAL A 409 4.93 -17.36 0.82
C VAL A 409 4.10 -18.44 1.54
N LEU A 410 3.37 -19.28 0.81
CA LEU A 410 2.64 -20.40 1.37
C LEU A 410 3.54 -21.64 1.58
N GLN A 411 4.48 -21.86 0.67
CA GLN A 411 5.38 -23.03 0.71
C GLN A 411 6.57 -22.83 1.63
N GLN A 412 7.10 -21.60 1.66
CA GLN A 412 8.32 -21.25 2.40
C GLN A 412 8.08 -20.08 3.37
N PRO A 413 7.13 -20.21 4.32
CA PRO A 413 6.67 -19.08 5.16
C PRO A 413 7.78 -18.50 6.06
N ASP A 414 8.81 -19.28 6.39
CA ASP A 414 9.91 -18.88 7.28
C ASP A 414 11.15 -18.40 6.53
N SER A 415 11.11 -18.39 5.20
CA SER A 415 12.22 -17.90 4.37
C SER A 415 12.44 -16.39 4.53
N SER A 416 13.62 -15.91 4.16
CA SER A 416 13.96 -14.48 4.15
C SER A 416 13.02 -13.69 3.25
N ALA A 417 12.76 -14.17 2.03
CA ALA A 417 11.85 -13.50 1.10
C ALA A 417 10.40 -13.48 1.61
N ALA A 418 9.90 -14.58 2.22
CA ALA A 418 8.55 -14.60 2.79
C ALA A 418 8.40 -13.60 3.95
N ARG A 419 9.43 -13.45 4.80
CA ARG A 419 9.45 -12.41 5.84
C ARG A 419 9.39 -11.00 5.25
N VAL A 420 10.09 -10.75 4.14
CA VAL A 420 10.04 -9.45 3.44
C VAL A 420 8.64 -9.19 2.87
N TYR A 421 8.00 -10.19 2.22
CA TYR A 421 6.63 -10.04 1.73
C TYR A 421 5.61 -9.83 2.84
N ARG A 422 5.77 -10.50 3.99
CA ARG A 422 4.94 -10.27 5.18
C ARG A 422 5.11 -8.84 5.71
N SER A 423 6.34 -8.34 5.79
CA SER A 423 6.61 -6.96 6.20
C SER A 423 6.06 -5.95 5.20
N LEU A 424 6.14 -6.24 3.89
CA LEU A 424 5.50 -5.43 2.85
C LEU A 424 3.98 -5.40 3.02
N ALA A 425 3.36 -6.55 3.29
CA ALA A 425 1.91 -6.63 3.52
C ALA A 425 1.49 -5.79 4.74
N GLN A 426 2.24 -5.87 5.85
CA GLN A 426 2.00 -5.04 7.03
C GLN A 426 2.12 -3.55 6.71
N ALA A 427 3.16 -3.15 5.98
CA ALA A 427 3.33 -1.76 5.56
C ALA A 427 2.20 -1.29 4.63
N VAL A 428 1.75 -2.13 3.70
CA VAL A 428 0.60 -1.81 2.82
C VAL A 428 -0.67 -1.60 3.65
N VAL A 429 -0.93 -2.43 4.66
CA VAL A 429 -2.07 -2.26 5.57
C VAL A 429 -1.99 -0.91 6.28
N GLN A 430 -0.85 -0.57 6.85
CA GLN A 430 -0.61 0.67 7.58
C GLN A 430 -0.73 1.91 6.69
N GLU A 431 -0.05 1.91 5.55
CA GLU A 431 -0.06 3.07 4.65
C GLU A 431 -1.44 3.28 3.99
N VAL A 432 -2.14 2.22 3.62
CA VAL A 432 -3.52 2.31 3.11
C VAL A 432 -4.46 2.86 4.19
N ALA A 433 -4.30 2.44 5.45
CA ALA A 433 -5.06 3.00 6.56
C ALA A 433 -4.80 4.52 6.72
N LYS A 434 -3.54 4.95 6.67
CA LYS A 434 -3.19 6.39 6.69
C LYS A 434 -3.84 7.15 5.54
N VAL A 435 -3.77 6.61 4.31
CA VAL A 435 -4.40 7.25 3.13
C VAL A 435 -5.91 7.42 3.30
N LYS A 436 -6.60 6.42 3.88
CA LYS A 436 -8.05 6.41 4.00
C LYS A 436 -8.58 7.16 5.23
N TYR A 437 -7.89 7.03 6.36
CA TYR A 437 -8.43 7.42 7.67
C TYR A 437 -7.69 8.60 8.32
N THR A 438 -6.61 9.14 7.70
CA THR A 438 -6.03 10.38 8.21
C THR A 438 -7.10 11.47 8.21
N HIS A 439 -7.43 11.96 9.41
CA HIS A 439 -8.44 13.00 9.59
C HIS A 439 -8.11 14.20 8.69
N PRO A 440 -9.09 14.77 7.99
CA PRO A 440 -8.89 15.99 7.20
C PRO A 440 -8.15 17.09 7.97
N ASN A 441 -8.44 17.21 9.27
CA ASN A 441 -7.84 18.21 10.17
C ASN A 441 -6.35 17.96 10.48
N GLN A 442 -5.79 16.81 10.13
CA GLN A 442 -4.35 16.51 10.33
C GLN A 442 -3.52 16.70 9.06
N ARG A 443 -4.16 16.90 7.92
CA ARG A 443 -3.48 17.13 6.64
C ARG A 443 -2.77 18.47 6.66
N LEU A 444 -1.63 18.53 5.97
CA LEU A 444 -0.97 19.81 5.70
C LEU A 444 -1.65 20.47 4.50
N PHE A 445 -2.08 21.70 4.67
CA PHE A 445 -2.57 22.56 3.61
C PHE A 445 -1.58 23.68 3.36
N LEU A 446 -1.28 23.97 2.08
CA LEU A 446 -0.40 25.06 1.70
C LEU A 446 -1.22 26.15 1.01
N GLU A 447 -1.04 27.38 1.44
CA GLU A 447 -1.64 28.56 0.83
C GLU A 447 -0.57 29.62 0.53
N TYR A 448 -0.57 30.17 -0.67
CA TYR A 448 0.36 31.23 -1.03
C TYR A 448 -0.29 32.59 -0.88
N ASN A 449 0.21 33.37 0.06
CA ASN A 449 -0.14 34.79 0.21
C ASN A 449 0.77 35.63 -0.68
N ARG A 450 0.19 36.22 -1.74
CA ARG A 450 0.92 37.03 -2.72
C ARG A 450 1.36 38.36 -2.16
N ASP A 451 0.57 38.97 -1.28
CA ASP A 451 0.82 40.31 -0.75
C ASP A 451 2.01 40.28 0.23
N GLU A 452 2.09 39.27 1.04
CA GLU A 452 3.18 39.06 2.01
C GLU A 452 4.35 38.25 1.42
N HIS A 453 4.17 37.66 0.25
CA HIS A 453 5.13 36.79 -0.41
C HIS A 453 5.58 35.60 0.44
N VAL A 454 4.62 34.94 1.09
CA VAL A 454 4.86 33.78 1.96
C VAL A 454 3.93 32.61 1.60
N VAL A 455 4.38 31.40 1.88
CA VAL A 455 3.56 30.19 1.84
C VAL A 455 3.19 29.83 3.27
N ALA A 456 1.91 29.94 3.58
CA ALA A 456 1.36 29.51 4.86
C ALA A 456 1.17 27.99 4.88
N LEU A 457 1.65 27.35 5.94
CA LEU A 457 1.45 25.95 6.22
C LEU A 457 0.34 25.87 7.28
N LYS A 458 -0.78 25.25 6.92
CA LYS A 458 -1.97 25.12 7.76
C LYS A 458 -2.25 23.66 8.07
N GLN A 459 -2.80 23.38 9.24
CA GLN A 459 -3.23 22.05 9.60
C GLN A 459 -4.73 21.94 9.36
N GLY A 460 -5.13 21.15 8.33
CA GLY A 460 -6.51 21.02 7.92
C GLY A 460 -6.65 20.89 6.40
N THR A 461 -7.84 21.18 5.89
CA THR A 461 -8.17 21.10 4.44
C THR A 461 -8.67 22.41 3.87
N SER A 462 -8.76 23.45 4.69
CA SER A 462 -9.36 24.73 4.38
C SER A 462 -8.38 25.88 4.62
N PRO A 463 -8.47 26.98 3.85
CA PRO A 463 -7.75 28.21 4.14
C PRO A 463 -8.05 28.84 5.50
N GLN A 464 -9.16 28.43 6.15
CA GLN A 464 -9.59 28.92 7.46
C GLN A 464 -9.02 28.12 8.64
N ASP A 465 -8.29 27.03 8.35
CA ASP A 465 -7.73 26.16 9.38
C ASP A 465 -6.52 26.81 10.06
N GLU A 466 -6.12 26.25 11.21
CA GLU A 466 -5.05 26.77 12.05
C GLU A 466 -3.71 26.80 11.31
N GLU A 467 -3.07 27.96 11.28
CA GLU A 467 -1.75 28.17 10.69
C GLU A 467 -0.66 27.63 11.61
N ILE A 468 0.12 26.68 11.10
CA ILE A 468 1.26 26.10 11.82
C ILE A 468 2.49 27.01 11.69
N SER A 469 2.74 27.54 10.50
CA SER A 469 3.95 28.31 10.17
C SER A 469 3.85 28.97 8.81
N THR A 470 4.67 29.97 8.58
CA THR A 470 4.89 30.59 7.25
C THR A 470 6.32 30.37 6.79
N LEU A 471 6.50 30.12 5.49
CA LEU A 471 7.81 29.98 4.86
C LEU A 471 7.90 30.88 3.63
N SER A 472 9.08 31.47 3.37
CA SER A 472 9.28 32.16 2.12
C SER A 472 9.32 31.17 0.96
N PRO A 473 8.78 31.49 -0.22
CA PRO A 473 8.88 30.64 -1.41
C PRO A 473 10.32 30.25 -1.74
N ALA A 474 11.26 31.16 -1.57
CA ALA A 474 12.68 30.93 -1.80
C ALA A 474 13.25 29.84 -0.84
N THR A 475 12.82 29.83 0.43
CA THR A 475 13.22 28.79 1.40
C THR A 475 12.73 27.42 0.95
N ILE A 476 11.47 27.31 0.55
CA ILE A 476 10.90 26.04 0.07
C ILE A 476 11.63 25.60 -1.21
N ARG A 477 11.83 26.50 -2.18
CA ARG A 477 12.50 26.19 -3.46
C ARG A 477 13.94 25.70 -3.27
N ARG A 478 14.69 26.30 -2.34
CA ARG A 478 16.06 25.90 -1.99
C ARG A 478 16.11 24.51 -1.34
N ALA A 479 15.05 24.08 -0.71
CA ALA A 479 14.94 22.77 -0.10
C ALA A 479 14.59 21.64 -1.09
N CYS A 480 14.47 21.93 -2.39
CA CYS A 480 14.20 20.91 -3.40
C CYS A 480 15.32 19.86 -3.46
N ARG A 481 14.92 18.59 -3.46
CA ARG A 481 15.82 17.42 -3.46
C ARG A 481 15.77 16.59 -4.75
N CYS A 482 15.16 17.10 -5.83
CA CYS A 482 15.13 16.39 -7.11
C CYS A 482 16.53 16.28 -7.74
N ALA A 483 16.68 15.37 -8.70
CA ALA A 483 17.95 15.11 -9.39
C ALA A 483 18.57 16.34 -10.06
N ALA A 484 17.77 17.33 -10.48
CA ALA A 484 18.28 18.59 -11.03
C ALA A 484 18.83 19.53 -9.94
N CYS A 485 18.48 19.34 -8.67
CA CYS A 485 18.87 20.19 -7.56
C CYS A 485 19.93 19.58 -6.66
N VAL A 486 20.03 18.24 -6.62
CA VAL A 486 20.98 17.48 -5.79
C VAL A 486 21.58 16.36 -6.63
N GLU A 487 22.90 16.23 -6.60
CA GLU A 487 23.62 15.16 -7.29
C GLU A 487 23.31 13.79 -6.62
N GLU A 488 22.78 12.85 -7.39
CA GLU A 488 22.24 11.61 -6.86
C GLU A 488 23.29 10.71 -6.19
N LEU A 489 24.50 10.65 -6.73
CA LEU A 489 25.55 9.75 -6.25
C LEU A 489 26.25 10.25 -4.99
N THR A 490 26.48 11.56 -4.90
CA THR A 490 27.27 12.15 -3.82
C THR A 490 26.41 12.89 -2.78
N GLY A 491 25.13 13.15 -3.10
CA GLY A 491 24.27 13.99 -2.28
C GLY A 491 24.67 15.48 -2.30
N ARG A 492 25.60 15.86 -3.17
CA ARG A 492 26.09 17.23 -3.29
C ARG A 492 25.02 18.12 -3.87
N GLN A 493 24.80 19.28 -3.27
CA GLN A 493 23.83 20.26 -3.75
C GLN A 493 24.30 20.88 -5.07
N ILE A 494 23.53 20.68 -6.14
CA ILE A 494 23.74 21.31 -7.46
C ILE A 494 23.12 22.70 -7.45
N LEU A 495 21.89 22.82 -6.94
CA LEU A 495 21.20 24.09 -6.77
C LEU A 495 21.86 24.89 -5.64
N LEU A 496 22.68 25.86 -5.98
CA LEU A 496 23.23 26.78 -4.97
C LEU A 496 22.15 27.72 -4.45
N PRO A 497 22.13 28.07 -3.15
CA PRO A 497 21.14 29.00 -2.59
C PRO A 497 21.07 30.33 -3.32
N SER A 498 22.20 30.82 -3.88
CA SER A 498 22.30 32.05 -4.66
C SER A 498 21.63 31.97 -6.04
N MET A 499 21.35 30.78 -6.56
CA MET A 499 20.66 30.58 -7.84
C MET A 499 19.16 30.78 -7.75
N VAL A 500 18.61 30.71 -6.52
CA VAL A 500 17.17 30.88 -6.29
C VAL A 500 16.88 32.34 -5.98
N SER A 501 16.11 33.00 -6.84
CA SER A 501 15.66 34.37 -6.62
C SER A 501 14.83 34.48 -5.34
N GLU A 502 15.03 35.56 -4.58
CA GLU A 502 14.18 35.86 -3.41
C GLU A 502 12.73 36.15 -3.82
N ASN A 503 12.51 36.59 -5.05
CA ASN A 503 11.19 36.89 -5.60
C ASN A 503 10.56 35.69 -6.33
N ILE A 504 11.10 34.48 -6.15
CA ILE A 504 10.52 33.26 -6.74
C ILE A 504 9.11 33.06 -6.18
N ALA A 505 8.16 32.71 -7.06
CA ALA A 505 6.78 32.48 -6.66
C ALA A 505 6.28 31.11 -7.11
N PRO A 506 5.43 30.46 -6.32
CA PRO A 506 4.73 29.27 -6.78
C PRO A 506 3.65 29.67 -7.79
N LEU A 507 3.65 29.07 -8.97
CA LEU A 507 2.63 29.23 -10.00
C LEU A 507 1.43 28.33 -9.76
N ARG A 508 1.71 27.11 -9.29
CA ARG A 508 0.71 26.08 -8.97
C ARG A 508 1.18 25.27 -7.79
N MET A 509 0.29 25.03 -6.85
CA MET A 509 0.51 24.14 -5.71
C MET A 509 -0.60 23.10 -5.66
N GLN A 510 -0.25 21.83 -5.55
CA GLN A 510 -1.19 20.72 -5.52
C GLN A 510 -0.75 19.69 -4.50
N SER A 511 -1.70 19.18 -3.71
CA SER A 511 -1.45 18.00 -2.86
C SER A 511 -1.31 16.75 -3.72
N VAL A 512 -0.37 15.89 -3.38
CA VAL A 512 -0.14 14.59 -3.98
C VAL A 512 -0.47 13.54 -2.93
N GLY A 513 -1.64 12.93 -3.07
CA GLY A 513 -2.19 12.08 -2.02
C GLY A 513 -2.24 12.81 -0.67
N ASN A 514 -1.88 12.08 0.40
CA ASN A 514 -1.81 12.61 1.78
C ASN A 514 -0.35 12.78 2.26
N TYR A 515 0.64 12.70 1.37
CA TYR A 515 2.03 12.59 1.77
C TYR A 515 2.96 13.65 1.21
N ALA A 516 2.58 14.38 0.15
CA ALA A 516 3.45 15.35 -0.50
C ALA A 516 2.68 16.50 -1.14
N TRP A 517 3.42 17.57 -1.48
CA TRP A 517 2.95 18.70 -2.26
C TRP A 517 3.82 18.89 -3.50
N SER A 518 3.18 18.99 -4.66
CA SER A 518 3.81 19.37 -5.93
C SER A 518 3.69 20.88 -6.12
N ILE A 519 4.81 21.54 -6.41
CA ILE A 519 4.87 22.99 -6.62
C ILE A 519 5.56 23.28 -7.95
N ASP A 520 4.84 23.96 -8.85
CA ASP A 520 5.39 24.53 -10.08
C ASP A 520 5.86 25.96 -9.80
N TRP A 521 7.12 26.23 -10.03
CA TRP A 521 7.77 27.49 -9.69
C TRP A 521 7.89 28.45 -10.87
N SER A 522 8.00 29.73 -10.58
CA SER A 522 8.19 30.80 -11.60
C SER A 522 9.52 30.71 -12.37
N ASP A 523 10.50 29.93 -11.90
CA ASP A 523 11.74 29.61 -12.61
C ASP A 523 11.59 28.43 -13.59
N GLY A 524 10.37 27.94 -13.82
CA GLY A 524 10.07 26.80 -14.69
C GLY A 524 10.36 25.43 -14.08
N HIS A 525 10.78 25.38 -12.80
CA HIS A 525 11.07 24.13 -12.11
C HIS A 525 9.82 23.58 -11.43
N ARG A 526 9.65 22.25 -11.47
CA ARG A 526 8.65 21.51 -10.69
C ARG A 526 9.32 20.75 -9.56
N SER A 527 8.82 20.92 -8.35
CA SER A 527 9.34 20.24 -7.14
C SER A 527 8.25 19.44 -6.47
N LEU A 528 8.63 18.26 -5.93
CA LEU A 528 7.79 17.48 -5.02
C LEU A 528 8.38 17.58 -3.61
N TYR A 529 7.53 17.93 -2.65
CA TYR A 529 7.93 18.07 -1.25
C TYR A 529 7.10 17.10 -0.39
N PRO A 530 7.73 16.09 0.22
CA PRO A 530 7.06 15.29 1.25
C PRO A 530 6.55 16.17 2.38
N GLU A 531 5.34 15.90 2.88
CA GLU A 531 4.74 16.69 3.96
C GLU A 531 5.66 16.78 5.19
N LYS A 532 6.31 15.68 5.54
CA LYS A 532 7.29 15.62 6.63
C LYS A 532 8.47 16.59 6.42
N SER A 533 8.92 16.73 5.18
CA SER A 533 10.00 17.68 4.85
C SER A 533 9.55 19.13 5.01
N LEU A 534 8.31 19.46 4.62
CA LEU A 534 7.74 20.80 4.82
C LEU A 534 7.54 21.10 6.32
N ARG A 535 7.04 20.17 7.10
CA ARG A 535 6.92 20.30 8.56
C ARG A 535 8.29 20.48 9.22
N ALA A 536 9.32 19.76 8.77
CA ALA A 536 10.67 19.91 9.27
C ALA A 536 11.27 21.28 8.93
N LEU A 537 11.00 21.81 7.73
CA LEU A 537 11.40 23.17 7.35
C LEU A 537 10.70 24.23 8.23
N ALA A 538 9.41 24.04 8.50
CA ALA A 538 8.63 24.92 9.36
C ALA A 538 9.13 24.94 10.81
N SER A 539 9.64 23.82 11.30
CA SER A 539 10.17 23.67 12.68
C SER A 539 11.55 24.31 12.86
N GLN A 540 12.28 24.59 11.77
CA GLN A 540 13.56 25.27 11.83
C GLN A 540 13.30 26.76 12.05
N LYS A 541 13.38 27.25 13.32
CA LYS A 541 13.32 28.69 13.61
C LYS A 541 14.35 29.43 12.74
N PRO A 542 14.00 30.56 12.10
CA PRO A 542 14.97 31.37 11.38
C PRO A 542 16.05 31.77 12.40
N LYS A 543 17.32 31.45 12.10
CA LYS A 543 18.45 32.05 12.81
C LYS A 543 18.30 33.55 12.68
N SER A 544 17.94 34.22 13.76
CA SER A 544 17.90 35.67 13.85
C SER A 544 19.28 36.19 13.43
N THR A 545 19.37 36.81 12.27
CA THR A 545 20.48 37.65 11.92
C THR A 545 20.38 38.89 12.81
N THR A 546 20.96 38.83 13.98
CA THR A 546 21.33 40.00 14.74
C THR A 546 22.33 40.76 13.88
N LYS A 547 21.88 41.89 13.37
CA LYS A 547 22.75 42.94 12.89
C LYS A 547 23.51 43.49 14.09
N ASP A 548 24.68 42.95 14.37
CA ASP A 548 25.65 43.65 15.19
C ASP A 548 26.27 44.77 14.36
N SER A 549 25.72 45.95 14.60
CA SER A 549 26.38 47.21 14.31
C SER A 549 27.39 47.48 15.44
N SER A 550 28.62 47.10 15.24
CA SER A 550 29.75 47.70 15.94
C SER A 550 30.93 47.85 14.99
N SER A 551 31.07 49.06 14.56
CA SER A 551 32.31 49.60 14.02
C SER A 551 33.43 49.45 15.04
N THR A 552 34.53 48.79 14.73
CA THR A 552 35.84 49.09 15.33
C THR A 552 36.97 48.58 14.41
N THR A 553 37.62 49.56 13.79
CA THR A 553 39.04 49.75 13.58
C THR A 553 39.92 48.56 13.16
N LEU A 554 40.49 48.73 11.97
CA LEU A 554 41.70 48.10 11.47
C LEU A 554 42.89 48.32 12.43
N ALA A 555 43.60 47.28 12.78
CA ALA A 555 45.08 47.30 12.95
C ALA A 555 45.65 45.91 13.05
N SER A 556 46.52 45.58 12.07
CA SER A 556 47.78 44.83 12.17
C SER A 556 47.79 43.45 12.92
N VAL A 557 48.12 42.40 12.22
CA VAL A 557 49.40 41.70 12.35
C VAL A 557 49.58 40.73 11.17
N VAL A 558 50.69 40.95 10.48
CA VAL A 558 51.31 40.11 9.43
C VAL A 558 52.30 39.13 10.08
N ARG A 559 52.50 37.96 9.45
CA ARG A 559 53.56 36.96 9.58
C ARG A 559 53.26 35.83 10.61
N GLU A 560 53.45 34.56 10.22
CA GLU A 560 54.61 33.83 9.73
C GLU A 560 54.26 32.47 9.15
N ARG A 561 54.88 32.14 7.98
CA ARG A 561 55.62 30.95 7.53
C ARG A 561 54.95 29.56 7.65
N VAL A 562 54.73 28.98 6.49
CA VAL A 562 55.54 28.04 5.68
C VAL A 562 56.33 27.01 6.51
N GLN A 563 55.96 25.75 6.35
CA GLN A 563 56.86 24.62 6.08
C GLN A 563 56.10 23.32 5.83
N GLU A 564 56.12 22.82 4.60
CA GLU A 564 56.22 21.40 4.28
C GLU A 564 57.64 20.92 4.72
N PRO A 565 57.98 19.62 4.73
CA PRO A 565 57.58 18.50 3.88
C PRO A 565 57.61 17.12 4.58
N VAL A 566 57.18 16.12 3.97
CA VAL A 566 57.61 14.84 3.39
C VAL A 566 56.44 13.87 3.42
#